data_effd667d281d22499816d0c447037a39
#
_entry.id   effd667d281d22499816d0c447037a39
#
_cell.length_a   1.000
_cell.length_b   1.000
_cell.length_c   1.000
_cell.angle_alpha   90.00
_cell.angle_beta   90.00
_cell.angle_gamma   90.00
#
_symmetry.space_group_name_H-M   'P 1'
#
loop_
_entity.id
_entity.type
_entity.pdbx_description
1 polymer ?
#
loop_
_entity_poly.entity_id
_entity_poly.type
_entity_poly.pdbx_seq_one_letter_code
_entity_poly.pdbx_strand_id
1 'polypeptide(L)'
;MINSITIEGRVVKDIELLGNENKYITNTIAVYGGKDKNNNDLTYFFDFKAFNYNANKLNAHATKGSYILIKGDLRQDKWEKDGVNYSKAVIYVSDIMIAEGKKEIQAERESDNLPF
;
A
#
# COMPACT_ATOMS: atom_id res chain seq x y z
N MET A 1 23.41 -5.70 10.10
CA MET A 1 22.78 -4.51 9.49
C MET A 1 21.27 -4.63 9.60
N ILE A 2 20.59 -3.57 10.03
CA ILE A 2 19.15 -3.58 10.23
C ILE A 2 18.49 -2.70 9.18
N ASN A 3 17.56 -3.28 8.42
CA ASN A 3 16.70 -2.55 7.49
C ASN A 3 15.32 -3.23 7.53
N SER A 4 14.47 -2.73 8.41
CA SER A 4 13.15 -3.32 8.64
C SER A 4 12.14 -2.20 8.88
N ILE A 5 11.00 -2.32 8.22
CA ILE A 5 9.91 -1.38 8.39
C ILE A 5 8.61 -2.16 8.55
N THR A 6 7.78 -1.72 9.49
CA THR A 6 6.44 -2.26 9.69
C THR A 6 5.51 -1.07 9.83
N ILE A 7 4.55 -0.96 8.92
CA ILE A 7 3.59 0.16 8.93
C ILE A 7 2.20 -0.34 8.59
N GLU A 8 1.21 0.42 9.00
CA GLU A 8 -0.19 0.18 8.67
C GLU A 8 -0.82 1.42 8.06
N GLY A 9 -1.82 1.22 7.24
CA GLY A 9 -2.52 2.31 6.58
C GLY A 9 -3.46 1.81 5.50
N ARG A 10 -3.97 2.74 4.70
CA ARG A 10 -4.93 2.42 3.65
C ARG A 10 -4.27 2.40 2.28
N VAL A 11 -4.71 1.48 1.45
CA VAL A 11 -4.30 1.39 0.04
C VAL A 11 -4.86 2.60 -0.70
N VAL A 12 -4.00 3.32 -1.42
CA VAL A 12 -4.35 4.59 -2.05
C VAL A 12 -4.88 4.42 -3.48
N LYS A 13 -4.28 3.50 -4.24
CA LYS A 13 -4.60 3.31 -5.65
C LYS A 13 -5.32 1.99 -5.89
N ASP A 14 -5.99 1.88 -7.02
CA ASP A 14 -6.56 0.61 -7.46
C ASP A 14 -5.46 -0.45 -7.52
N ILE A 15 -5.82 -1.66 -7.13
CA ILE A 15 -4.87 -2.78 -7.14
C ILE A 15 -4.83 -3.38 -8.54
N GLU A 16 -3.64 -3.42 -9.11
CA GLU A 16 -3.40 -3.96 -10.44
C GLU A 16 -2.28 -4.99 -10.36
N LEU A 17 -2.62 -6.24 -10.64
CA LEU A 17 -1.66 -7.33 -10.65
C LEU A 17 -0.94 -7.35 -11.99
N LEU A 18 0.37 -7.13 -11.96
CA LEU A 18 1.22 -7.03 -13.14
C LEU A 18 2.15 -8.25 -13.25
N GLY A 19 2.79 -8.38 -14.39
CA GLY A 19 3.78 -9.43 -14.67
C GLY A 19 3.16 -10.68 -15.25
N ASN A 20 4.02 -11.57 -15.76
CA ASN A 20 3.63 -12.86 -16.36
C ASN A 20 3.88 -14.00 -15.39
N GLU A 21 5.10 -14.52 -15.34
CA GLU A 21 5.47 -15.60 -14.41
C GLU A 21 5.65 -15.07 -12.99
N ASN A 22 6.30 -13.91 -12.86
CA ASN A 22 6.51 -13.27 -11.57
C ASN A 22 5.52 -12.12 -11.43
N LYS A 23 4.51 -12.32 -10.60
CA LYS A 23 3.47 -11.32 -10.37
C LYS A 23 3.96 -10.28 -9.38
N TYR A 24 3.55 -9.04 -9.62
CA TYR A 24 3.88 -7.96 -8.70
C TYR A 24 2.79 -6.88 -8.69
N ILE A 25 2.78 -6.10 -7.61
CA ILE A 25 1.90 -4.95 -7.45
C ILE A 25 2.76 -3.79 -6.97
N THR A 26 2.56 -2.61 -7.57
CA THR A 26 3.08 -1.36 -7.05
C THR A 26 1.90 -0.52 -6.59
N ASN A 27 1.99 0.05 -5.39
CA ASN A 27 0.92 0.86 -4.84
C ASN A 27 1.48 1.84 -3.81
N THR A 28 0.59 2.54 -3.15
CA THR A 28 0.92 3.52 -2.13
C THR A 28 0.08 3.25 -0.90
N ILE A 29 0.69 3.38 0.27
CA ILE A 29 0.00 3.25 1.55
C ILE A 29 -0.09 4.64 2.20
N ALA A 30 -1.30 4.99 2.65
CA ALA A 30 -1.56 6.23 3.38
C ALA A 30 -1.50 5.94 4.87
N VAL A 31 -0.56 6.56 5.57
CA VAL A 31 -0.28 6.29 6.98
C VAL A 31 -0.64 7.53 7.81
N TYR A 32 -1.41 7.33 8.86
CA TYR A 32 -1.76 8.41 9.77
C TYR A 32 -0.50 8.88 10.51
N GLY A 33 -0.20 10.17 10.41
CA GLY A 33 1.02 10.77 10.98
C GLY A 33 0.78 11.61 12.23
N GLY A 34 -0.43 11.50 12.83
CA GLY A 34 -0.77 12.30 14.00
C GLY A 34 -1.36 13.64 13.63
N LYS A 35 -1.24 14.61 14.54
CA LYS A 35 -1.77 15.95 14.34
C LYS A 35 -0.65 16.97 14.31
N ASP A 36 -0.83 18.03 13.51
CA ASP A 36 0.08 19.18 13.50
C ASP A 36 -0.25 20.14 14.64
N LYS A 37 0.48 21.28 14.73
CA LYS A 37 0.27 22.28 15.79
C LYS A 37 -1.13 22.92 15.74
N ASN A 38 -1.79 22.89 14.61
CA ASN A 38 -3.14 23.45 14.40
C ASN A 38 -4.25 22.41 14.57
N ASN A 39 -3.90 21.24 15.12
CA ASN A 39 -4.81 20.12 15.35
C ASN A 39 -5.39 19.53 14.05
N ASN A 40 -4.69 19.67 12.93
CA ASN A 40 -5.05 19.05 11.65
C ASN A 40 -4.38 17.68 11.53
N ASP A 41 -5.10 16.72 10.95
CA ASP A 41 -4.57 15.40 10.71
C ASP A 41 -3.45 15.43 9.67
N LEU A 42 -2.37 14.71 9.96
CA LEU A 42 -1.27 14.50 9.03
C LEU A 42 -1.38 13.11 8.40
N THR A 43 -1.14 13.04 7.10
CA THR A 43 -1.10 11.77 6.38
C THR A 43 0.19 11.70 5.59
N TYR A 44 0.90 10.59 5.75
CA TYR A 44 2.11 10.33 4.98
C TYR A 44 1.82 9.25 3.95
N PHE A 45 2.45 9.37 2.79
CA PHE A 45 2.27 8.45 1.67
C PHE A 45 3.59 7.78 1.35
N PHE A 46 3.57 6.44 1.33
CA PHE A 46 4.77 5.67 1.02
C PHE A 46 4.47 4.66 -0.08
N ASP A 47 5.36 4.60 -1.07
CA ASP A 47 5.25 3.62 -2.13
C ASP A 47 5.73 2.26 -1.65
N PHE A 48 5.06 1.20 -2.09
CA PHE A 48 5.46 -0.16 -1.78
C PHE A 48 5.32 -1.06 -3.00
N LYS A 49 6.08 -2.14 -2.98
CA LYS A 49 6.02 -3.21 -3.98
C LYS A 49 5.83 -4.55 -3.28
N ALA A 50 4.91 -5.33 -3.79
CA ALA A 50 4.67 -6.69 -3.33
C ALA A 50 4.86 -7.64 -4.50
N PHE A 51 5.40 -8.84 -4.23
CA PHE A 51 5.75 -9.80 -5.27
C PHE A 51 5.13 -11.16 -4.98
N ASN A 52 4.78 -11.87 -6.04
CA ASN A 52 4.33 -13.26 -6.03
C ASN A 52 3.24 -13.53 -4.98
N TYR A 53 3.50 -14.28 -3.94
CA TYR A 53 2.51 -14.64 -2.91
C TYR A 53 1.80 -13.40 -2.33
N ASN A 54 2.57 -12.39 -1.95
CA ASN A 54 2.00 -11.17 -1.36
C ASN A 54 1.20 -10.36 -2.39
N ALA A 55 1.65 -10.31 -3.63
CA ALA A 55 0.92 -9.65 -4.71
C ALA A 55 -0.41 -10.35 -4.97
N ASN A 56 -0.40 -11.66 -5.04
CA ASN A 56 -1.62 -12.46 -5.23
C ASN A 56 -2.59 -12.29 -4.06
N LYS A 57 -2.08 -12.26 -2.84
CA LYS A 57 -2.87 -12.05 -1.63
C LYS A 57 -3.57 -10.70 -1.64
N LEU A 58 -2.85 -9.64 -1.97
CA LEU A 58 -3.43 -8.29 -2.10
C LEU A 58 -4.51 -8.27 -3.18
N ASN A 59 -4.20 -8.80 -4.35
CA ASN A 59 -5.14 -8.81 -5.46
C ASN A 59 -6.44 -9.57 -5.13
N ALA A 60 -6.31 -10.67 -4.41
CA ALA A 60 -7.46 -11.51 -4.05
C ALA A 60 -8.35 -10.88 -2.95
N HIS A 61 -7.75 -10.21 -1.97
CA HIS A 61 -8.45 -9.86 -0.74
C HIS A 61 -8.52 -8.36 -0.43
N ALA A 62 -7.76 -7.52 -1.13
CA ALA A 62 -7.72 -6.09 -0.88
C ALA A 62 -8.21 -5.29 -2.08
N THR A 63 -8.59 -4.06 -1.83
CA THR A 63 -8.99 -3.10 -2.86
C THR A 63 -8.51 -1.71 -2.44
N LYS A 64 -8.69 -0.72 -3.30
CA LYS A 64 -8.46 0.69 -2.94
C LYS A 64 -9.26 1.02 -1.68
N GLY A 65 -8.60 1.59 -0.69
CA GLY A 65 -9.20 1.91 0.60
C GLY A 65 -9.06 0.86 1.67
N SER A 66 -8.65 -0.37 1.32
CA SER A 66 -8.41 -1.43 2.30
C SER A 66 -7.35 -1.02 3.33
N TYR A 67 -7.55 -1.44 4.59
CA TYR A 67 -6.59 -1.22 5.66
C TYR A 67 -5.66 -2.42 5.76
N ILE A 68 -4.37 -2.18 5.61
CA ILE A 68 -3.36 -3.24 5.58
C ILE A 68 -2.19 -2.93 6.51
N LEU A 69 -1.54 -3.98 6.99
CA LEU A 69 -0.25 -3.90 7.67
C LEU A 69 0.79 -4.53 6.75
N ILE A 70 1.89 -3.82 6.51
CA ILE A 70 2.97 -4.34 5.70
C ILE A 70 4.27 -4.35 6.48
N LYS A 71 5.05 -5.40 6.26
CA LYS A 71 6.39 -5.55 6.80
C LYS A 71 7.34 -5.77 5.64
N GLY A 72 8.51 -5.15 5.71
CA GLY A 72 9.51 -5.32 4.67
C GLY A 72 10.78 -4.55 4.95
N ASP A 73 11.48 -4.24 3.89
CA ASP A 73 12.68 -3.41 3.95
C ASP A 73 12.53 -2.20 3.03
N LEU A 74 13.31 -1.17 3.32
CA LEU A 74 13.31 0.05 2.55
C LEU A 74 14.42 0.00 1.51
N ARG A 75 14.10 0.21 0.25
CA ARG A 75 15.06 0.24 -0.85
C ARG A 75 14.91 1.51 -1.64
N GLN A 76 15.93 1.83 -2.43
CA GLN A 76 15.85 2.90 -3.40
C GLN A 76 15.71 2.30 -4.80
N ASP A 77 14.61 2.62 -5.45
CA ASP A 77 14.46 2.35 -6.87
C ASP A 77 15.15 3.48 -7.63
N LYS A 78 16.01 3.13 -8.57
CA LYS A 78 16.79 4.07 -9.37
C LYS A 78 16.49 3.86 -10.85
N TRP A 79 16.33 4.95 -11.57
CA TRP A 79 16.14 4.89 -13.03
C TRP A 79 16.68 6.14 -13.68
N GLU A 80 16.89 6.05 -14.99
CA GLU A 80 17.36 7.16 -15.80
C GLU A 80 16.30 7.49 -16.85
N LYS A 81 16.04 8.78 -17.02
CA LYS A 81 15.13 9.27 -18.05
C LYS A 81 15.71 10.54 -18.64
N ASP A 82 15.87 10.57 -19.97
CA ASP A 82 16.38 11.72 -20.72
C ASP A 82 17.73 12.23 -20.17
N GLY A 83 18.62 11.30 -19.79
CA GLY A 83 19.94 11.62 -19.25
C GLY A 83 19.95 12.06 -17.79
N VAL A 84 18.79 12.07 -17.12
CA VAL A 84 18.67 12.45 -15.72
C VAL A 84 18.44 11.22 -14.86
N ASN A 85 19.22 11.10 -13.79
CA ASN A 85 19.09 10.00 -12.83
C ASN A 85 18.05 10.35 -11.75
N TYR A 86 17.13 9.43 -11.54
CA TYR A 86 16.09 9.55 -10.53
C TYR A 86 16.21 8.43 -9.48
N SER A 87 15.73 8.70 -8.29
CA SER A 87 15.61 7.68 -7.26
C SER A 87 14.40 7.97 -6.37
N LYS A 88 13.83 6.92 -5.81
CA LYS A 88 12.79 7.06 -4.79
C LYS A 88 12.87 5.93 -3.79
N ALA A 89 12.48 6.21 -2.55
CA ALA A 89 12.39 5.19 -1.50
C ALA A 89 11.12 4.37 -1.71
N VAL A 90 11.24 3.06 -1.66
CA VAL A 90 10.13 2.11 -1.84
C VAL A 90 10.24 1.02 -0.80
N ILE A 91 9.11 0.65 -0.20
CA ILE A 91 9.03 -0.48 0.72
C ILE A 91 8.88 -1.76 -0.10
N TYR A 92 9.84 -2.67 0.03
CA TYR A 92 9.75 -4.00 -0.56
C TYR A 92 9.13 -4.92 0.47
N VAL A 93 7.92 -5.39 0.20
CA VAL A 93 7.09 -6.11 1.15
C VAL A 93 7.53 -7.56 1.28
N SER A 94 7.76 -8.01 2.51
CA SER A 94 8.03 -9.41 2.84
C SER A 94 6.81 -10.11 3.43
N ASP A 95 5.90 -9.37 4.06
CA ASP A 95 4.70 -9.93 4.65
C ASP A 95 3.57 -8.90 4.66
N ILE A 96 2.34 -9.37 4.53
CA ILE A 96 1.14 -8.53 4.52
C ILE A 96 0.05 -9.15 5.40
N MET A 97 -0.60 -8.30 6.20
CA MET A 97 -1.82 -8.63 6.89
C MET A 97 -2.92 -7.68 6.40
N ILE A 98 -4.05 -8.21 6.01
CA ILE A 98 -5.20 -7.42 5.54
C ILE A 98 -6.20 -7.34 6.68
N ALA A 99 -6.29 -6.18 7.32
CA ALA A 99 -7.18 -5.94 8.45
C ALA A 99 -8.60 -5.60 7.98
N GLU A 100 -8.70 -4.86 6.88
CA GLU A 100 -9.98 -4.48 6.27
C GLU A 100 -9.87 -4.66 4.77
N GLY A 101 -10.41 -5.77 4.27
CA GLY A 101 -10.29 -6.17 2.88
C GLY A 101 -11.48 -5.81 2.02
N LYS A 102 -11.60 -6.45 0.85
CA LYS A 102 -12.68 -6.22 -0.12
C LYS A 102 -14.07 -6.36 0.47
N LYS A 103 -14.29 -7.40 1.27
CA LYS A 103 -15.61 -7.70 1.84
C LYS A 103 -16.05 -6.60 2.79
N GLU A 104 -15.14 -6.14 3.65
CA GLU A 104 -15.41 -5.10 4.63
C GLU A 104 -15.67 -3.76 3.97
N ILE A 105 -14.87 -3.39 2.96
CA ILE A 105 -15.05 -2.14 2.20
C ILE A 105 -16.36 -2.17 1.45
N GLN A 106 -16.69 -3.28 0.80
CA GLN A 106 -17.94 -3.44 0.05
C GLN A 106 -19.16 -3.39 0.97
N ALA A 107 -19.11 -4.07 2.12
CA ALA A 107 -20.17 -4.05 3.11
C ALA A 107 -20.43 -2.64 3.65
N GLU A 108 -19.36 -1.89 3.91
CA GLU A 108 -19.44 -0.49 4.35
C GLU A 108 -20.13 0.39 3.31
N ARG A 109 -19.79 0.24 2.03
CA ARG A 109 -20.44 0.96 0.92
C ARG A 109 -21.91 0.59 0.78
N GLU A 110 -22.27 -0.67 0.93
CA GLU A 110 -23.65 -1.14 0.89
C GLU A 110 -24.47 -0.58 2.04
N SER A 111 -23.89 -0.51 3.25
CA SER A 111 -24.52 0.11 4.42
C SER A 111 -24.81 1.59 4.19
N ASP A 112 -23.88 2.31 3.56
CA ASP A 112 -24.03 3.72 3.27
C ASP A 112 -25.12 3.99 2.24
N ASN A 113 -25.48 2.99 1.45
CA ASN A 113 -26.52 3.09 0.41
C ASN A 113 -27.90 2.63 0.86
N LEU A 114 -28.05 2.20 2.12
CA LEU A 114 -29.33 1.76 2.62
C LEU A 114 -30.28 2.96 2.84
N PRO A 115 -31.53 2.85 2.37
CA PRO A 115 -32.50 3.94 2.53
C PRO A 115 -33.09 3.96 3.94
N PHE A 116 -32.63 4.88 4.72
CA PHE A 116 -33.20 5.14 6.05
C PHE A 116 -33.69 6.55 6.14
#